data_36603c2ce6e2a345b1da74a4de0a2428
#
_entry.id   36603c2ce6e2a345b1da74a4de0a2428
#
_cell.length_a   1.000
_cell.length_b   1.000
_cell.length_c   1.000
_cell.angle_alpha   90.00
_cell.angle_beta   90.00
_cell.angle_gamma   90.00
#
_symmetry.space_group_name_H-M   'P 1'
#
loop_
_entity.id
_entity.type
_entity.pdbx_description
1 polymer ?
#
loop_
_entity_poly.entity_id
_entity_poly.type
_entity_poly.pdbx_seq_one_letter_code
_entity_poly.pdbx_strand_id
1 'polypeptide(L)'
;MTTFAMAIAMNITQAIQPNFFRDVIGMDGAQNGYLIAIREVPGFLLIFVAAFLLRLGMARAATVSLVIAGIGFALFAGSNSFLALILPTLISSIGYHSWMQLQPALGLSLAKKGAEGSMLGRLSSIGFAGTMLALGAVLATLLWIEHQHGTLTGFQDNALRAFFVIGGIAAIIGACFVFRFPVSDDDRSMARTAPRITWRKEYRLYYWLAFLDGSRMQIYFAFAPFVLVEEFNVNATTLTTLLIIVAVINWRCGRIIGGFVDRFGEQKVLTVGYALHGVTFLGFALSQNVWLLYFFYILYNFLFLFSVGTTTYLRKICKREDLAPSLAMGVSLSHVTAIVVPVVGAALWKQLGYQFPFLFGTVFVVLSLIATQKINKSKEDLAAHAT
;
A
#
# COMPACT_ATOMS: atom_id res chain seq x y z
N MET A 1 18.37 -7.09 -7.04
CA MET A 1 17.82 -8.44 -6.79
C MET A 1 16.84 -8.45 -5.61
N THR A 2 17.20 -7.94 -4.42
CA THR A 2 16.32 -7.94 -3.24
C THR A 2 14.96 -7.26 -3.49
N THR A 3 14.95 -6.04 -4.05
CA THR A 3 13.72 -5.32 -4.42
C THR A 3 12.85 -6.13 -5.38
N PHE A 4 13.46 -6.79 -6.35
CA PHE A 4 12.77 -7.67 -7.30
C PHE A 4 12.11 -8.86 -6.58
N ALA A 5 12.86 -9.56 -5.73
CA ALA A 5 12.37 -10.72 -5.00
C ALA A 5 11.23 -10.35 -4.03
N MET A 6 11.35 -9.20 -3.33
CA MET A 6 10.29 -8.73 -2.44
C MET A 6 9.06 -8.25 -3.20
N ALA A 7 9.23 -7.64 -4.38
CA ALA A 7 8.10 -7.29 -5.24
C ALA A 7 7.35 -8.56 -5.71
N ILE A 8 8.06 -9.63 -6.04
CA ILE A 8 7.44 -10.94 -6.33
C ILE A 8 6.63 -11.42 -5.11
N ALA A 9 7.24 -11.48 -3.93
CA ALA A 9 6.60 -11.94 -2.71
C ALA A 9 5.28 -11.21 -2.41
N MET A 10 5.35 -9.87 -2.45
CA MET A 10 4.21 -9.00 -2.15
C MET A 10 3.08 -9.14 -3.17
N ASN A 11 3.42 -9.11 -4.47
CA ASN A 11 2.39 -9.11 -5.51
C ASN A 11 1.73 -10.50 -5.69
N ILE A 12 2.47 -11.59 -5.48
CA ILE A 12 1.86 -12.93 -5.37
C ILE A 12 0.83 -12.92 -4.24
N THR A 13 1.25 -12.53 -3.03
CA THR A 13 0.38 -12.52 -1.85
C THR A 13 -0.84 -11.62 -2.07
N GLN A 14 -0.66 -10.41 -2.57
CA GLN A 14 -1.75 -9.46 -2.80
C GLN A 14 -2.76 -9.94 -3.85
N ALA A 15 -2.30 -10.63 -4.89
CA ALA A 15 -3.17 -11.11 -5.95
C ALA A 15 -4.13 -12.22 -5.48
N ILE A 16 -3.67 -13.08 -4.57
CA ILE A 16 -4.43 -14.27 -4.17
C ILE A 16 -5.18 -14.09 -2.84
N GLN A 17 -4.77 -13.13 -2.00
CA GLN A 17 -5.32 -12.96 -0.65
C GLN A 17 -6.85 -12.85 -0.60
N PRO A 18 -7.53 -12.02 -1.41
CA PRO A 18 -8.98 -11.87 -1.30
C PRO A 18 -9.72 -13.20 -1.56
N ASN A 19 -9.34 -13.91 -2.62
CA ASN A 19 -9.93 -15.20 -2.94
C ASN A 19 -9.57 -16.28 -1.91
N PHE A 20 -8.32 -16.34 -1.45
CA PHE A 20 -7.94 -17.29 -0.39
C PHE A 20 -8.74 -17.05 0.90
N PHE A 21 -8.90 -15.80 1.31
CA PHE A 21 -9.64 -15.47 2.52
C PHE A 21 -11.13 -15.79 2.39
N ARG A 22 -11.73 -15.51 1.22
CA ARG A 22 -13.15 -15.77 0.98
C ARG A 22 -13.42 -17.23 0.67
N ASP A 23 -12.74 -17.78 -0.34
CA ASP A 23 -13.10 -19.07 -0.94
C ASP A 23 -12.53 -20.25 -0.15
N VAL A 24 -11.34 -20.12 0.47
CA VAL A 24 -10.67 -21.20 1.20
C VAL A 24 -10.92 -21.11 2.72
N ILE A 25 -10.86 -19.91 3.29
CA ILE A 25 -11.03 -19.71 4.74
C ILE A 25 -12.51 -19.46 5.11
N GLY A 26 -13.32 -18.96 4.17
CA GLY A 26 -14.73 -18.62 4.41
C GLY A 26 -14.92 -17.33 5.19
N MET A 27 -14.01 -16.36 5.06
CA MET A 27 -14.13 -15.06 5.71
C MET A 27 -15.23 -14.21 5.07
N ASP A 28 -15.85 -13.38 5.87
CA ASP A 28 -16.73 -12.28 5.43
C ASP A 28 -15.97 -10.93 5.35
N GLY A 29 -16.61 -9.93 4.75
CA GLY A 29 -16.03 -8.60 4.57
C GLY A 29 -15.69 -7.89 5.88
N ALA A 30 -16.46 -8.14 6.96
CA ALA A 30 -16.15 -7.60 8.27
C ALA A 30 -14.87 -8.22 8.85
N GLN A 31 -14.72 -9.53 8.77
CA GLN A 31 -13.50 -10.23 9.19
C GLN A 31 -12.29 -9.76 8.39
N ASN A 32 -12.44 -9.54 7.08
CA ASN A 32 -11.39 -8.97 6.25
C ASN A 32 -10.98 -7.57 6.72
N GLY A 33 -11.92 -6.69 7.01
CA GLY A 33 -11.63 -5.36 7.54
C GLY A 33 -10.89 -5.41 8.88
N TYR A 34 -11.28 -6.30 9.80
CA TYR A 34 -10.55 -6.50 11.06
C TYR A 34 -9.13 -7.04 10.84
N LEU A 35 -8.96 -7.98 9.91
CA LEU A 35 -7.64 -8.53 9.60
C LEU A 35 -6.70 -7.46 9.00
N ILE A 36 -7.23 -6.59 8.14
CA ILE A 36 -6.49 -5.44 7.60
C ILE A 36 -6.08 -4.48 8.74
N ALA A 37 -6.98 -4.17 9.68
CA ALA A 37 -6.63 -3.34 10.83
C ALA A 37 -5.51 -3.98 11.69
N ILE A 38 -5.60 -5.27 11.95
CA ILE A 38 -4.55 -6.04 12.68
C ILE A 38 -3.21 -5.98 11.93
N ARG A 39 -3.22 -6.09 10.60
CA ARG A 39 -2.03 -5.96 9.76
C ARG A 39 -1.32 -4.61 9.91
N GLU A 40 -2.06 -3.54 10.16
CA GLU A 40 -1.48 -2.20 10.25
C GLU A 40 -0.90 -1.88 11.64
N VAL A 41 -1.22 -2.68 12.68
CA VAL A 41 -0.68 -2.47 14.04
C VAL A 41 0.86 -2.49 14.08
N PRO A 42 1.56 -3.46 13.47
CA PRO A 42 3.02 -3.42 13.40
C PRO A 42 3.57 -2.20 12.67
N GLY A 43 2.88 -1.72 11.63
CA GLY A 43 3.24 -0.49 10.91
C GLY A 43 3.15 0.75 11.81
N PHE A 44 2.11 0.85 12.63
CA PHE A 44 1.97 1.91 13.64
C PHE A 44 3.08 1.83 14.70
N LEU A 45 3.42 0.63 15.15
CA LEU A 45 4.48 0.38 16.13
C LEU A 45 5.89 0.37 15.52
N LEU A 46 6.02 0.66 14.23
CA LEU A 46 7.28 0.52 13.49
C LEU A 46 8.42 1.36 14.08
N ILE A 47 8.12 2.50 14.70
CA ILE A 47 9.15 3.32 15.35
C ILE A 47 9.92 2.54 16.43
N PHE A 48 9.26 1.67 17.17
CA PHE A 48 9.88 0.82 18.19
C PHE A 48 10.63 -0.36 17.55
N VAL A 49 10.02 -1.00 16.56
CA VAL A 49 10.62 -2.11 15.80
C VAL A 49 11.86 -1.64 15.05
N ALA A 50 11.79 -0.50 14.37
CA ALA A 50 12.90 0.08 13.65
C ALA A 50 14.07 0.45 14.59
N ALA A 51 13.78 1.06 15.75
CA ALA A 51 14.81 1.39 16.73
C ALA A 51 15.57 0.15 17.23
N PHE A 52 14.89 -0.98 17.33
CA PHE A 52 15.52 -2.26 17.70
C PHE A 52 16.34 -2.84 16.53
N LEU A 53 15.74 -2.92 15.34
CA LEU A 53 16.38 -3.52 14.16
C LEU A 53 17.61 -2.74 13.69
N LEU A 54 17.57 -1.41 13.73
CA LEU A 54 18.69 -0.58 13.30
C LEU A 54 19.95 -0.73 14.14
N ARG A 55 19.86 -1.27 15.38
CA ARG A 55 21.03 -1.65 16.20
C ARG A 55 21.89 -2.72 15.49
N LEU A 56 21.31 -3.50 14.59
CA LEU A 56 22.01 -4.51 13.80
C LEU A 56 22.76 -3.91 12.59
N GLY A 57 22.54 -2.63 12.27
CA GLY A 57 22.94 -1.99 11.01
C GLY A 57 21.94 -2.27 9.88
N MET A 58 21.88 -1.36 8.87
CA MET A 58 20.80 -1.36 7.86
C MET A 58 20.71 -2.67 7.05
N ALA A 59 21.84 -3.22 6.60
CA ALA A 59 21.82 -4.45 5.80
C ALA A 59 21.31 -5.67 6.57
N ARG A 60 21.76 -5.84 7.83
CA ARG A 60 21.28 -6.92 8.70
C ARG A 60 19.83 -6.71 9.10
N ALA A 61 19.42 -5.48 9.42
CA ALA A 61 18.04 -5.14 9.70
C ALA A 61 17.12 -5.49 8.51
N ALA A 62 17.52 -5.16 7.30
CA ALA A 62 16.79 -5.51 6.08
C ALA A 62 16.74 -7.03 5.86
N THR A 63 17.85 -7.76 6.11
CA THR A 63 17.87 -9.21 6.04
C THR A 63 16.86 -9.84 7.00
N VAL A 64 16.89 -9.43 8.27
CA VAL A 64 15.97 -9.92 9.31
C VAL A 64 14.51 -9.60 8.93
N SER A 65 14.25 -8.37 8.45
CA SER A 65 12.91 -7.95 8.02
C SER A 65 12.38 -8.83 6.89
N LEU A 66 13.20 -9.14 5.89
CA LEU A 66 12.81 -9.99 4.76
C LEU A 66 12.58 -11.45 5.16
N VAL A 67 13.40 -11.98 6.08
CA VAL A 67 13.19 -13.33 6.63
C VAL A 67 11.89 -13.39 7.41
N ILE A 68 11.61 -12.41 8.27
CA ILE A 68 10.36 -12.33 9.04
C ILE A 68 9.17 -12.23 8.08
N ALA A 69 9.23 -11.35 7.06
CA ALA A 69 8.18 -11.24 6.04
C ALA A 69 7.95 -12.57 5.30
N GLY A 70 9.03 -13.22 4.88
CA GLY A 70 8.97 -14.49 4.16
C GLY A 70 8.36 -15.63 4.97
N ILE A 71 8.75 -15.75 6.25
CA ILE A 71 8.13 -16.70 7.18
C ILE A 71 6.62 -16.39 7.33
N GLY A 72 6.26 -15.12 7.56
CA GLY A 72 4.88 -14.68 7.69
C GLY A 72 4.05 -15.02 6.45
N PHE A 73 4.57 -14.75 5.23
CA PHE A 73 3.89 -15.11 3.98
C PHE A 73 3.71 -16.63 3.85
N ALA A 74 4.74 -17.42 4.11
CA ALA A 74 4.64 -18.88 4.01
C ALA A 74 3.63 -19.47 5.00
N LEU A 75 3.51 -18.93 6.20
CA LEU A 75 2.59 -19.40 7.24
C LEU A 75 1.11 -19.23 6.86
N PHE A 76 0.75 -18.31 5.95
CA PHE A 76 -0.63 -18.23 5.43
C PHE A 76 -1.09 -19.54 4.81
N ALA A 77 -0.19 -20.30 4.19
CA ALA A 77 -0.51 -21.57 3.55
C ALA A 77 -1.11 -22.61 4.51
N GLY A 78 -0.72 -22.58 5.79
CA GLY A 78 -1.22 -23.49 6.83
C GLY A 78 -2.50 -22.99 7.53
N SER A 79 -2.99 -21.81 7.21
CA SER A 79 -4.17 -21.24 7.87
C SER A 79 -5.46 -21.88 7.37
N ASN A 80 -6.38 -22.20 8.31
CA ASN A 80 -7.68 -22.81 8.03
C ASN A 80 -8.84 -22.09 8.74
N SER A 81 -8.58 -20.93 9.36
CA SER A 81 -9.59 -20.13 10.05
C SER A 81 -9.14 -18.68 10.18
N PHE A 82 -10.08 -17.77 10.44
CA PHE A 82 -9.77 -16.37 10.72
C PHE A 82 -8.73 -16.20 11.83
N LEU A 83 -8.87 -16.95 12.94
CA LEU A 83 -7.92 -16.85 14.05
C LEU A 83 -6.52 -17.33 13.66
N ALA A 84 -6.43 -18.36 12.82
CA ALA A 84 -5.14 -18.87 12.32
C ALA A 84 -4.43 -17.88 11.39
N LEU A 85 -5.16 -16.93 10.76
CA LEU A 85 -4.58 -15.88 9.92
C LEU A 85 -3.93 -14.74 10.72
N ILE A 86 -4.29 -14.55 12.00
CA ILE A 86 -3.79 -13.43 12.80
C ILE A 86 -2.26 -13.47 12.93
N LEU A 87 -1.71 -14.62 13.29
CA LEU A 87 -0.27 -14.76 13.49
C LEU A 87 0.55 -14.55 12.21
N PRO A 88 0.25 -15.19 11.07
CA PRO A 88 0.89 -14.90 9.78
C PRO A 88 0.78 -13.43 9.39
N THR A 89 -0.38 -12.81 9.62
CA THR A 89 -0.61 -11.39 9.33
C THR A 89 0.32 -10.50 10.13
N LEU A 90 0.45 -10.71 11.43
CA LEU A 90 1.33 -9.91 12.28
C LEU A 90 2.81 -10.12 11.90
N ILE A 91 3.24 -11.36 11.71
CA ILE A 91 4.63 -11.69 11.35
C ILE A 91 4.99 -11.07 9.99
N SER A 92 4.18 -11.30 8.96
CA SER A 92 4.44 -10.75 7.62
C SER A 92 4.43 -9.22 7.64
N SER A 93 3.53 -8.61 8.41
CA SER A 93 3.42 -7.17 8.54
C SER A 93 4.64 -6.54 9.20
N ILE A 94 5.18 -7.11 10.28
CA ILE A 94 6.42 -6.63 10.92
C ILE A 94 7.55 -6.58 9.88
N GLY A 95 7.75 -7.68 9.16
CA GLY A 95 8.80 -7.77 8.15
C GLY A 95 8.59 -6.80 6.99
N TYR A 96 7.38 -6.73 6.47
CA TYR A 96 7.04 -5.88 5.34
C TYR A 96 7.18 -4.38 5.65
N HIS A 97 6.59 -3.90 6.73
CA HIS A 97 6.67 -2.48 7.09
C HIS A 97 8.11 -2.06 7.42
N SER A 98 8.88 -2.94 8.05
CA SER A 98 10.31 -2.69 8.28
C SER A 98 11.09 -2.59 6.96
N TRP A 99 10.84 -3.50 6.01
CA TRP A 99 11.46 -3.46 4.69
C TRP A 99 11.09 -2.20 3.91
N MET A 100 9.83 -1.77 3.93
CA MET A 100 9.38 -0.55 3.24
C MET A 100 10.19 0.69 3.64
N GLN A 101 10.62 0.79 4.90
CA GLN A 101 11.45 1.90 5.38
C GLN A 101 12.93 1.71 5.02
N LEU A 102 13.42 0.49 5.09
CA LEU A 102 14.83 0.18 4.86
C LEU A 102 15.22 0.19 3.38
N GLN A 103 14.32 -0.21 2.48
CA GLN A 103 14.59 -0.29 1.05
C GLN A 103 15.09 1.04 0.43
N PRO A 104 14.36 2.15 0.57
CA PRO A 104 14.82 3.43 0.01
C PRO A 104 16.07 3.94 0.72
N ALA A 105 16.21 3.74 2.02
CA ALA A 105 17.40 4.13 2.77
C ALA A 105 18.65 3.40 2.30
N LEU A 106 18.58 2.06 2.13
CA LEU A 106 19.67 1.27 1.54
C LEU A 106 19.96 1.69 0.10
N GLY A 107 18.94 1.96 -0.70
CA GLY A 107 19.12 2.44 -2.06
C GLY A 107 19.89 3.76 -2.10
N LEU A 108 19.53 4.70 -1.24
CA LEU A 108 20.17 6.00 -1.15
C LEU A 108 21.62 5.91 -0.63
N SER A 109 21.90 5.01 0.32
CA SER A 109 23.26 4.81 0.82
C SER A 109 24.22 4.27 -0.24
N LEU A 110 23.68 3.58 -1.26
CA LEU A 110 24.44 3.05 -2.40
C LEU A 110 24.50 4.01 -3.60
N ALA A 111 23.75 5.11 -3.55
CA ALA A 111 23.68 6.08 -4.63
C ALA A 111 24.96 6.94 -4.67
N LYS A 112 25.46 7.20 -5.87
CA LYS A 112 26.49 8.24 -6.04
C LYS A 112 25.88 9.61 -5.72
N LYS A 113 26.67 10.51 -5.13
CA LYS A 113 26.23 11.87 -4.83
C LYS A 113 25.71 12.58 -6.10
N GLY A 114 24.49 13.06 -6.04
CA GLY A 114 23.79 13.68 -7.18
C GLY A 114 23.05 12.69 -8.10
N ALA A 115 23.05 11.38 -7.79
CA ALA A 115 22.34 10.34 -8.55
C ALA A 115 21.24 9.63 -7.71
N GLU A 116 20.82 10.24 -6.60
CA GLU A 116 19.85 9.68 -5.65
C GLU A 116 18.51 9.40 -6.32
N GLY A 117 18.01 10.34 -7.14
CA GLY A 117 16.76 10.18 -7.89
C GLY A 117 16.84 9.05 -8.92
N SER A 118 17.99 8.92 -9.60
CA SER A 118 18.23 7.82 -10.54
C SER A 118 18.22 6.46 -9.84
N MET A 119 18.81 6.37 -8.65
CA MET A 119 18.80 5.13 -7.85
C MET A 119 17.37 4.75 -7.44
N LEU A 120 16.59 5.68 -6.91
CA LEU A 120 15.17 5.42 -6.55
C LEU A 120 14.34 5.03 -7.78
N GLY A 121 14.57 5.68 -8.93
CA GLY A 121 13.92 5.31 -10.19
C GLY A 121 14.27 3.90 -10.65
N ARG A 122 15.55 3.46 -10.49
CA ARG A 122 15.96 2.08 -10.77
C ARG A 122 15.30 1.07 -9.83
N LEU A 123 15.20 1.37 -8.53
CA LEU A 123 14.49 0.52 -7.57
C LEU A 123 13.02 0.36 -7.95
N SER A 124 12.35 1.44 -8.34
CA SER A 124 10.95 1.41 -8.80
C SER A 124 10.80 0.56 -10.07
N SER A 125 11.70 0.71 -11.05
CA SER A 125 11.66 -0.09 -12.28
C SER A 125 11.90 -1.57 -12.04
N ILE A 126 12.83 -1.91 -11.14
CA ILE A 126 13.11 -3.29 -10.73
C ILE A 126 11.91 -3.87 -9.97
N GLY A 127 11.27 -3.08 -9.10
CA GLY A 127 10.06 -3.46 -8.40
C GLY A 127 8.92 -3.76 -9.38
N PHE A 128 8.71 -2.88 -10.36
CA PHE A 128 7.69 -3.09 -11.42
C PHE A 128 7.94 -4.38 -12.21
N ALA A 129 9.20 -4.67 -12.59
CA ALA A 129 9.53 -5.91 -13.29
C ALA A 129 9.19 -7.15 -12.43
N GLY A 130 9.48 -7.09 -11.11
CA GLY A 130 9.09 -8.14 -10.16
C GLY A 130 7.57 -8.30 -10.05
N THR A 131 6.83 -7.20 -10.02
CA THR A 131 5.37 -7.18 -10.03
C THR A 131 4.82 -7.86 -11.27
N MET A 132 5.31 -7.51 -12.47
CA MET A 132 4.84 -8.11 -13.72
C MET A 132 5.13 -9.60 -13.80
N LEU A 133 6.31 -10.03 -13.37
CA LEU A 133 6.64 -11.45 -13.31
C LEU A 133 5.73 -12.21 -12.34
N ALA A 134 5.51 -11.65 -11.16
CA ALA A 134 4.66 -12.26 -10.12
C ALA A 134 3.22 -12.44 -10.61
N LEU A 135 2.60 -11.33 -11.04
CA LEU A 135 1.21 -11.35 -11.49
C LEU A 135 1.04 -12.20 -12.76
N GLY A 136 2.01 -12.13 -13.69
CA GLY A 136 2.00 -12.97 -14.90
C GLY A 136 2.11 -14.45 -14.58
N ALA A 137 2.97 -14.84 -13.63
CA ALA A 137 3.11 -16.24 -13.20
C ALA A 137 1.84 -16.75 -12.47
N VAL A 138 1.27 -15.92 -11.58
CA VAL A 138 0.00 -16.25 -10.91
C VAL A 138 -1.10 -16.43 -11.95
N LEU A 139 -1.28 -15.48 -12.87
CA LEU A 139 -2.31 -15.55 -13.92
C LEU A 139 -2.13 -16.76 -14.81
N ALA A 140 -0.92 -17.01 -15.30
CA ALA A 140 -0.65 -18.18 -16.16
C ALA A 140 -0.96 -19.50 -15.47
N THR A 141 -0.60 -19.63 -14.18
CA THR A 141 -0.89 -20.83 -13.39
C THR A 141 -2.39 -21.01 -13.17
N LEU A 142 -3.10 -19.94 -12.81
CA LEU A 142 -4.55 -20.00 -12.59
C LEU A 142 -5.30 -20.34 -13.89
N LEU A 143 -4.94 -19.72 -15.02
CA LEU A 143 -5.51 -20.05 -16.33
C LEU A 143 -5.23 -21.52 -16.73
N TRP A 144 -4.04 -22.01 -16.45
CA TRP A 144 -3.70 -23.41 -16.70
C TRP A 144 -4.56 -24.38 -15.87
N ILE A 145 -4.76 -24.06 -14.58
CA ILE A 145 -5.62 -24.86 -13.69
C ILE A 145 -7.07 -24.83 -14.18
N GLU A 146 -7.60 -23.66 -14.51
CA GLU A 146 -8.96 -23.51 -15.04
C GLU A 146 -9.16 -24.30 -16.34
N HIS A 147 -8.16 -24.30 -17.23
CA HIS A 147 -8.22 -25.03 -18.48
C HIS A 147 -8.21 -26.56 -18.28
N GLN A 148 -7.41 -27.07 -17.32
CA GLN A 148 -7.24 -28.50 -17.09
C GLN A 148 -8.34 -29.10 -16.20
N HIS A 149 -8.80 -28.36 -15.20
CA HIS A 149 -9.62 -28.88 -14.11
C HIS A 149 -10.96 -28.16 -13.94
N GLY A 150 -11.24 -27.13 -14.75
CA GLY A 150 -12.39 -26.26 -14.57
C GLY A 150 -12.21 -25.33 -13.37
N THR A 151 -13.25 -24.55 -13.05
CA THR A 151 -13.20 -23.56 -11.95
C THR A 151 -13.27 -24.19 -10.54
N LEU A 152 -13.21 -25.51 -10.40
CA LEU A 152 -13.51 -26.23 -9.15
C LEU A 152 -12.28 -26.64 -8.35
N THR A 153 -12.16 -26.04 -7.29
CA THR A 153 -12.05 -26.19 -5.83
C THR A 153 -10.73 -26.73 -5.27
N GLY A 154 -10.38 -27.97 -5.30
CA GLY A 154 -9.22 -28.50 -4.54
C GLY A 154 -7.86 -28.18 -5.15
N PHE A 155 -7.75 -28.12 -6.47
CA PHE A 155 -6.51 -27.73 -7.15
C PHE A 155 -6.22 -26.25 -7.01
N GLN A 156 -7.25 -25.42 -7.10
CA GLN A 156 -7.12 -23.99 -6.92
C GLN A 156 -6.72 -23.65 -5.49
N ASP A 157 -7.34 -24.26 -4.48
CA ASP A 157 -7.00 -24.09 -3.07
C ASP A 157 -5.53 -24.43 -2.78
N ASN A 158 -5.06 -25.56 -3.31
CA ASN A 158 -3.67 -25.97 -3.16
C ASN A 158 -2.71 -25.00 -3.88
N ALA A 159 -3.09 -24.48 -5.04
CA ALA A 159 -2.30 -23.48 -5.77
C ALA A 159 -2.21 -22.15 -4.99
N LEU A 160 -3.33 -21.68 -4.42
CA LEU A 160 -3.32 -20.46 -3.59
C LEU A 160 -2.42 -20.64 -2.37
N ARG A 161 -2.46 -21.81 -1.70
CA ARG A 161 -1.54 -22.14 -0.60
C ARG A 161 -0.08 -22.19 -1.04
N ALA A 162 0.19 -22.82 -2.18
CA ALA A 162 1.54 -22.90 -2.75
C ALA A 162 2.11 -21.52 -3.09
N PHE A 163 1.29 -20.61 -3.60
CA PHE A 163 1.71 -19.26 -3.90
C PHE A 163 2.16 -18.49 -2.66
N PHE A 164 1.53 -18.67 -1.49
CA PHE A 164 2.02 -18.09 -0.23
C PHE A 164 3.42 -18.61 0.13
N VAL A 165 3.66 -19.90 -0.04
CA VAL A 165 4.98 -20.51 0.19
C VAL A 165 6.01 -19.95 -0.80
N ILE A 166 5.67 -19.87 -2.09
CA ILE A 166 6.54 -19.31 -3.14
C ILE A 166 6.86 -17.83 -2.84
N GLY A 167 5.87 -17.04 -2.44
CA GLY A 167 6.07 -15.66 -1.99
C GLY A 167 7.01 -15.57 -0.79
N GLY A 168 6.82 -16.44 0.20
CA GLY A 168 7.70 -16.54 1.36
C GLY A 168 9.15 -16.88 0.98
N ILE A 169 9.34 -17.86 0.11
CA ILE A 169 10.67 -18.25 -0.41
C ILE A 169 11.30 -17.07 -1.18
N ALA A 170 10.54 -16.37 -2.02
CA ALA A 170 11.05 -15.23 -2.76
C ALA A 170 11.57 -14.13 -1.83
N ALA A 171 10.84 -13.81 -0.73
CA ALA A 171 11.31 -12.84 0.26
C ALA A 171 12.60 -13.29 0.95
N ILE A 172 12.72 -14.58 1.32
CA ILE A 172 13.93 -15.16 1.93
C ILE A 172 15.11 -15.15 0.94
N ILE A 173 14.90 -15.44 -0.33
CA ILE A 173 15.92 -15.28 -1.37
C ILE A 173 16.37 -13.81 -1.44
N GLY A 174 15.44 -12.86 -1.36
CA GLY A 174 15.76 -11.43 -1.25
C GLY A 174 16.67 -11.13 -0.06
N ALA A 175 16.43 -11.75 1.10
CA ALA A 175 17.26 -11.61 2.29
C ALA A 175 18.70 -12.10 2.08
N CYS A 176 18.89 -13.23 1.38
CA CYS A 176 20.21 -13.76 1.07
C CYS A 176 21.06 -12.80 0.23
N PHE A 177 20.43 -12.02 -0.65
CA PHE A 177 21.14 -11.01 -1.43
C PHE A 177 21.58 -9.82 -0.57
N VAL A 178 20.73 -9.33 0.35
CA VAL A 178 21.09 -8.20 1.23
C VAL A 178 22.10 -8.60 2.28
N PHE A 179 22.04 -9.83 2.81
CA PHE A 179 22.98 -10.32 3.82
C PHE A 179 24.45 -10.21 3.37
N ARG A 180 24.72 -10.30 2.07
CA ARG A 180 26.07 -10.20 1.48
C ARG A 180 26.58 -8.76 1.31
N PHE A 181 25.76 -7.74 1.63
CA PHE A 181 26.23 -6.35 1.55
C PHE A 181 27.20 -6.04 2.68
N PRO A 182 28.32 -5.37 2.38
CA PRO A 182 29.26 -4.96 3.41
C PRO A 182 28.58 -3.94 4.35
N VAL A 183 28.71 -4.17 5.64
CA VAL A 183 28.23 -3.24 6.66
C VAL A 183 29.25 -2.11 6.75
N SER A 184 28.90 -0.89 6.37
CA SER A 184 29.75 0.29 6.58
C SER A 184 29.53 0.88 7.98
N ASP A 185 30.56 1.51 8.56
CA ASP A 185 30.44 2.21 9.85
C ASP A 185 29.53 3.45 9.76
N ASP A 186 29.36 4.03 8.57
CA ASP A 186 28.39 5.09 8.27
C ASP A 186 26.95 4.61 8.44
N ASP A 187 26.66 3.32 8.20
CA ASP A 187 25.31 2.74 8.42
C ASP A 187 24.87 2.83 9.90
N ARG A 188 25.81 2.80 10.83
CA ARG A 188 25.54 2.95 12.26
C ARG A 188 25.29 4.40 12.66
N SER A 189 25.86 5.36 11.95
CA SER A 189 25.65 6.79 12.23
C SER A 189 24.27 7.29 11.75
N MET A 190 23.80 6.81 10.60
CA MET A 190 22.46 7.11 10.08
C MET A 190 21.34 6.54 10.96
N ALA A 191 21.58 5.41 11.63
CA ALA A 191 20.64 4.84 12.59
C ALA A 191 20.38 5.75 13.83
N ARG A 192 21.30 6.66 14.12
CA ARG A 192 21.16 7.62 15.24
C ARG A 192 20.33 8.86 14.90
N THR A 193 20.08 9.12 13.62
CA THR A 193 19.27 10.23 13.11
C THR A 193 17.88 9.78 12.67
N ALA A 194 17.16 9.05 13.54
CA ALA A 194 15.75 8.77 13.29
C ALA A 194 15.00 10.10 13.05
N PRO A 195 14.18 10.21 12.00
CA PRO A 195 13.45 11.43 11.73
C PRO A 195 12.60 11.78 12.95
N ARG A 196 12.84 12.96 13.53
CA ARG A 196 12.02 13.46 14.63
C ARG A 196 10.63 13.73 14.06
N ILE A 197 9.62 13.01 14.53
CA ILE A 197 8.24 13.32 14.21
C ILE A 197 7.94 14.68 14.84
N THR A 198 7.63 15.67 14.03
CA THR A 198 7.40 17.04 14.49
C THR A 198 6.04 17.50 14.01
N TRP A 199 5.21 17.93 14.97
CA TRP A 199 3.96 18.61 14.67
C TRP A 199 4.21 20.10 14.52
N ARG A 200 3.98 20.64 13.32
CA ARG A 200 4.04 22.08 13.03
C ARG A 200 2.63 22.58 12.71
N LYS A 201 2.16 23.57 13.45
CA LYS A 201 0.80 24.13 13.27
C LYS A 201 0.64 24.75 11.87
N GLU A 202 1.72 25.27 11.32
CA GLU A 202 1.79 25.89 9.99
C GLU A 202 1.44 24.89 8.87
N TYR A 203 1.72 23.59 9.06
CA TYR A 203 1.47 22.53 8.06
C TYR A 203 0.20 21.73 8.35
N ARG A 204 -0.70 22.23 9.21
CA ARG A 204 -1.93 21.54 9.61
C ARG A 204 -2.80 21.12 8.43
N LEU A 205 -2.87 21.91 7.35
CA LEU A 205 -3.64 21.56 6.16
C LEU A 205 -3.06 20.31 5.46
N TYR A 206 -1.72 20.22 5.37
CA TYR A 206 -1.06 19.02 4.86
C TYR A 206 -1.39 17.79 5.72
N TYR A 207 -1.34 17.90 7.05
CA TYR A 207 -1.65 16.78 7.93
C TYR A 207 -3.11 16.33 7.79
N TRP A 208 -4.03 17.27 7.62
CA TRP A 208 -5.42 16.97 7.31
C TRP A 208 -5.57 16.24 5.97
N LEU A 209 -4.92 16.72 4.91
CA LEU A 209 -4.93 16.07 3.60
C LEU A 209 -4.35 14.65 3.68
N ALA A 210 -3.22 14.46 4.37
CA ALA A 210 -2.61 13.16 4.57
C ALA A 210 -3.52 12.18 5.35
N PHE A 211 -4.19 12.65 6.40
CA PHE A 211 -5.18 11.88 7.15
C PHE A 211 -6.36 11.46 6.28
N LEU A 212 -6.90 12.39 5.50
CA LEU A 212 -8.04 12.13 4.61
C LEU A 212 -7.65 11.21 3.44
N ASP A 213 -6.45 11.37 2.89
CA ASP A 213 -5.90 10.48 1.86
C ASP A 213 -5.75 9.05 2.39
N GLY A 214 -5.17 8.90 3.59
CA GLY A 214 -5.05 7.61 4.26
C GLY A 214 -6.41 6.97 4.53
N SER A 215 -7.39 7.75 5.00
CA SER A 215 -8.74 7.25 5.29
C SER A 215 -9.42 6.68 4.05
N ARG A 216 -9.40 7.39 2.93
CA ARG A 216 -9.98 6.92 1.66
C ARG A 216 -9.25 5.69 1.12
N MET A 217 -7.92 5.74 1.17
CA MET A 217 -7.09 4.63 0.73
C MET A 217 -7.43 3.34 1.47
N GLN A 218 -7.59 3.41 2.78
CA GLN A 218 -7.86 2.23 3.60
C GLN A 218 -9.24 1.62 3.35
N ILE A 219 -10.28 2.43 3.13
CA ILE A 219 -11.59 1.92 2.74
C ILE A 219 -11.49 1.13 1.44
N TYR A 220 -10.84 1.71 0.45
CA TYR A 220 -10.72 1.06 -0.85
C TYR A 220 -9.91 -0.23 -0.79
N PHE A 221 -8.68 -0.19 -0.25
CA PHE A 221 -7.79 -1.36 -0.22
C PHE A 221 -8.29 -2.47 0.70
N ALA A 222 -9.03 -2.13 1.76
CA ALA A 222 -9.61 -3.14 2.62
C ALA A 222 -10.85 -3.81 1.99
N PHE A 223 -11.70 -3.03 1.32
CA PHE A 223 -13.04 -3.53 0.98
C PHE A 223 -13.25 -3.75 -0.52
N ALA A 224 -12.70 -2.93 -1.44
CA ALA A 224 -13.02 -3.04 -2.84
C ALA A 224 -12.63 -4.39 -3.48
N PRO A 225 -11.41 -4.93 -3.28
CA PRO A 225 -11.09 -6.26 -3.79
C PRO A 225 -11.97 -7.35 -3.18
N PHE A 226 -12.30 -7.22 -1.89
CA PHE A 226 -13.07 -8.22 -1.17
C PHE A 226 -14.55 -8.21 -1.57
N VAL A 227 -15.15 -7.04 -1.83
CA VAL A 227 -16.49 -6.92 -2.42
C VAL A 227 -16.57 -7.64 -3.77
N LEU A 228 -15.58 -7.46 -4.64
CA LEU A 228 -15.56 -8.16 -5.93
C LEU A 228 -15.61 -9.67 -5.74
N VAL A 229 -14.89 -10.21 -4.76
CA VAL A 229 -14.85 -11.67 -4.49
C VAL A 229 -16.09 -12.14 -3.76
N GLU A 230 -16.49 -11.47 -2.68
CA GLU A 230 -17.59 -11.93 -1.81
C GLU A 230 -18.96 -11.74 -2.41
N GLU A 231 -19.23 -10.55 -2.95
CA GLU A 231 -20.57 -10.17 -3.41
C GLU A 231 -20.78 -10.50 -4.90
N PHE A 232 -19.71 -10.41 -5.70
CA PHE A 232 -19.77 -10.61 -7.15
C PHE A 232 -19.09 -11.89 -7.64
N ASN A 233 -18.61 -12.74 -6.73
CA ASN A 233 -17.98 -14.05 -7.00
C ASN A 233 -16.83 -13.95 -8.03
N VAL A 234 -16.04 -12.87 -7.97
CA VAL A 234 -14.91 -12.65 -8.87
C VAL A 234 -13.78 -13.60 -8.48
N ASN A 235 -13.37 -14.45 -9.42
CA ASN A 235 -12.30 -15.41 -9.21
C ASN A 235 -10.91 -14.76 -9.19
N ALA A 236 -9.92 -15.49 -8.69
CA ALA A 236 -8.54 -15.03 -8.56
C ALA A 236 -7.90 -14.68 -9.92
N THR A 237 -8.28 -15.37 -11.00
CA THR A 237 -7.83 -15.10 -12.37
C THR A 237 -8.23 -13.71 -12.83
N THR A 238 -9.51 -13.37 -12.67
CA THR A 238 -10.04 -12.05 -13.02
C THR A 238 -9.42 -10.95 -12.16
N LEU A 239 -9.34 -11.16 -10.83
CA LEU A 239 -8.74 -10.18 -9.93
C LEU A 239 -7.26 -9.94 -10.26
N THR A 240 -6.49 -11.00 -10.54
CA THR A 240 -5.09 -10.88 -10.99
C THR A 240 -4.98 -10.12 -12.32
N THR A 241 -5.90 -10.34 -13.24
CA THR A 241 -5.96 -9.60 -14.52
C THR A 241 -6.17 -8.11 -14.27
N LEU A 242 -7.11 -7.74 -13.39
CA LEU A 242 -7.34 -6.33 -13.02
C LEU A 242 -6.08 -5.71 -12.40
N LEU A 243 -5.36 -6.43 -11.53
CA LEU A 243 -4.10 -5.96 -10.95
C LEU A 243 -3.00 -5.74 -12.00
N ILE A 244 -2.90 -6.60 -13.02
CA ILE A 244 -1.96 -6.39 -14.14
C ILE A 244 -2.31 -5.12 -14.90
N ILE A 245 -3.58 -4.91 -15.23
CA ILE A 245 -4.06 -3.70 -15.92
C ILE A 245 -3.71 -2.46 -15.10
N VAL A 246 -4.00 -2.48 -13.79
CA VAL A 246 -3.66 -1.40 -12.86
C VAL A 246 -2.16 -1.13 -12.84
N ALA A 247 -1.34 -2.16 -12.75
CA ALA A 247 0.11 -2.02 -12.69
C ALA A 247 0.68 -1.39 -13.98
N VAL A 248 0.19 -1.80 -15.14
CA VAL A 248 0.59 -1.23 -16.45
C VAL A 248 0.17 0.23 -16.55
N ILE A 249 -1.07 0.56 -16.17
CA ILE A 249 -1.57 1.94 -16.18
C ILE A 249 -0.74 2.82 -15.24
N ASN A 250 -0.50 2.38 -14.02
CA ASN A 250 0.26 3.15 -13.04
C ASN A 250 1.70 3.39 -13.50
N TRP A 251 2.34 2.37 -14.08
CA TRP A 251 3.67 2.51 -14.63
C TRP A 251 3.71 3.53 -15.78
N ARG A 252 2.73 3.49 -16.67
CA ARG A 252 2.68 4.36 -17.85
C ARG A 252 2.30 5.80 -17.49
N CYS A 253 1.34 5.96 -16.57
CA CYS A 253 0.70 7.25 -16.28
C CYS A 253 1.36 8.03 -15.14
N GLY A 254 2.18 7.40 -14.29
CA GLY A 254 2.76 8.06 -13.12
C GLY A 254 3.52 9.34 -13.46
N ARG A 255 4.31 9.33 -14.54
CA ARG A 255 5.07 10.49 -15.03
C ARG A 255 4.15 11.60 -15.57
N ILE A 256 3.05 11.22 -16.22
CA ILE A 256 2.09 12.14 -16.81
C ILE A 256 1.35 12.92 -15.73
N ILE A 257 0.94 12.24 -14.66
CA ILE A 257 0.23 12.85 -13.53
C ILE A 257 1.14 13.82 -12.77
N GLY A 258 2.42 13.48 -12.57
CA GLY A 258 3.40 14.44 -12.03
C GLY A 258 3.47 15.72 -12.84
N GLY A 259 3.53 15.62 -14.17
CA GLY A 259 3.49 16.78 -15.08
C GLY A 259 2.19 17.59 -15.00
N PHE A 260 1.05 16.94 -14.71
CA PHE A 260 -0.21 17.68 -14.50
C PHE A 260 -0.16 18.52 -13.23
N VAL A 261 0.42 18.01 -12.14
CA VAL A 261 0.60 18.79 -10.90
C VAL A 261 1.49 20.01 -11.15
N ASP A 262 2.58 19.85 -11.91
CA ASP A 262 3.47 20.96 -12.25
C ASP A 262 2.78 22.01 -13.12
N ARG A 263 1.93 21.61 -14.05
CA ARG A 263 1.26 22.50 -15.02
C ARG A 263 0.02 23.18 -14.43
N PHE A 264 -0.83 22.45 -13.73
CA PHE A 264 -2.15 22.91 -13.28
C PHE A 264 -2.20 23.31 -11.80
N GLY A 265 -1.16 22.95 -11.04
CA GLY A 265 -1.06 23.16 -9.59
C GLY A 265 -1.81 22.10 -8.78
N GLU A 266 -1.39 21.97 -7.51
CA GLU A 266 -1.87 20.93 -6.59
C GLU A 266 -3.38 21.03 -6.33
N GLN A 267 -3.91 22.25 -6.15
CA GLN A 267 -5.32 22.44 -5.82
C GLN A 267 -6.24 21.85 -6.90
N LYS A 268 -6.01 22.18 -8.17
CA LYS A 268 -6.87 21.72 -9.27
C LYS A 268 -6.76 20.21 -9.46
N VAL A 269 -5.53 19.68 -9.46
CA VAL A 269 -5.29 18.25 -9.67
C VAL A 269 -5.91 17.43 -8.53
N LEU A 270 -5.71 17.82 -7.28
CA LEU A 270 -6.31 17.14 -6.13
C LEU A 270 -7.84 17.26 -6.12
N THR A 271 -8.40 18.43 -6.47
CA THR A 271 -9.86 18.61 -6.55
C THR A 271 -10.48 17.65 -7.56
N VAL A 272 -9.92 17.56 -8.77
CA VAL A 272 -10.40 16.62 -9.79
C VAL A 272 -10.23 15.18 -9.34
N GLY A 273 -9.06 14.82 -8.81
CA GLY A 273 -8.79 13.48 -8.30
C GLY A 273 -9.77 13.06 -7.21
N TYR A 274 -10.06 13.94 -6.24
CA TYR A 274 -10.99 13.63 -5.15
C TYR A 274 -12.44 13.58 -5.63
N ALA A 275 -12.87 14.45 -6.53
CA ALA A 275 -14.21 14.36 -7.12
C ALA A 275 -14.44 13.01 -7.81
N LEU A 276 -13.45 12.56 -8.59
CA LEU A 276 -13.50 11.27 -9.27
C LEU A 276 -13.40 10.09 -8.28
N HIS A 277 -12.66 10.19 -7.17
CA HIS A 277 -12.71 9.19 -6.09
C HIS A 277 -14.13 9.09 -5.50
N GLY A 278 -14.86 10.21 -5.36
CA GLY A 278 -16.26 10.20 -4.95
C GLY A 278 -17.13 9.39 -5.91
N VAL A 279 -16.92 9.55 -7.21
CA VAL A 279 -17.64 8.75 -8.23
C VAL A 279 -17.31 7.27 -8.08
N THR A 280 -16.05 6.90 -7.83
CA THR A 280 -15.68 5.47 -7.62
C THR A 280 -16.32 4.89 -6.37
N PHE A 281 -16.34 5.61 -5.25
CA PHE A 281 -16.98 5.13 -4.03
C PHE A 281 -18.49 4.98 -4.18
N LEU A 282 -19.17 5.96 -4.75
CA LEU A 282 -20.59 5.84 -5.07
C LEU A 282 -20.86 4.71 -6.06
N GLY A 283 -19.96 4.50 -7.02
CA GLY A 283 -20.02 3.38 -7.94
C GLY A 283 -19.96 2.02 -7.22
N PHE A 284 -19.06 1.83 -6.27
CA PHE A 284 -18.98 0.62 -5.45
C PHE A 284 -20.20 0.46 -4.52
N ALA A 285 -20.75 1.55 -4.00
CA ALA A 285 -21.91 1.50 -3.13
C ALA A 285 -23.22 1.19 -3.86
N LEU A 286 -23.41 1.69 -5.08
CA LEU A 286 -24.70 1.72 -5.74
C LEU A 286 -24.81 0.77 -6.94
N SER A 287 -23.69 0.37 -7.56
CA SER A 287 -23.71 -0.45 -8.76
C SER A 287 -23.86 -1.94 -8.43
N GLN A 288 -24.72 -2.62 -9.18
CA GLN A 288 -24.83 -4.08 -9.21
C GLN A 288 -24.18 -4.68 -10.48
N ASN A 289 -23.62 -3.86 -11.35
CA ASN A 289 -22.97 -4.30 -12.56
C ASN A 289 -21.47 -4.53 -12.32
N VAL A 290 -21.03 -5.78 -12.37
CA VAL A 290 -19.65 -6.18 -12.10
C VAL A 290 -18.64 -5.53 -13.07
N TRP A 291 -19.00 -5.31 -14.34
CA TRP A 291 -18.13 -4.67 -15.32
C TRP A 291 -17.87 -3.20 -14.97
N LEU A 292 -18.90 -2.53 -14.45
CA LEU A 292 -18.76 -1.15 -13.96
C LEU A 292 -17.90 -1.11 -12.69
N LEU A 293 -17.99 -2.12 -11.83
CA LEU A 293 -17.10 -2.24 -10.67
C LEU A 293 -15.65 -2.50 -11.08
N TYR A 294 -15.38 -3.29 -12.13
CA TYR A 294 -14.04 -3.44 -12.69
C TYR A 294 -13.48 -2.11 -13.19
N PHE A 295 -14.31 -1.33 -13.90
CA PHE A 295 -13.92 0.01 -14.32
C PHE A 295 -13.59 0.91 -13.11
N PHE A 296 -14.45 0.94 -12.07
CA PHE A 296 -14.19 1.73 -10.86
C PHE A 296 -12.96 1.22 -10.09
N TYR A 297 -12.71 -0.08 -10.09
CA TYR A 297 -11.52 -0.67 -9.50
C TYR A 297 -10.24 -0.13 -10.16
N ILE A 298 -10.19 -0.15 -11.48
CA ILE A 298 -9.07 0.38 -12.26
C ILE A 298 -8.98 1.90 -12.09
N LEU A 299 -10.10 2.60 -12.18
CA LEU A 299 -10.15 4.06 -12.07
C LEU A 299 -9.63 4.54 -10.72
N TYR A 300 -10.04 3.93 -9.60
CA TYR A 300 -9.54 4.31 -8.28
C TYR A 300 -8.02 4.19 -8.18
N ASN A 301 -7.48 3.05 -8.62
CA ASN A 301 -6.03 2.84 -8.60
C ASN A 301 -5.27 3.84 -9.48
N PHE A 302 -5.83 4.23 -10.62
CA PHE A 302 -5.27 5.30 -11.45
C PHE A 302 -5.31 6.66 -10.74
N LEU A 303 -6.44 6.98 -10.13
CA LEU A 303 -6.63 8.25 -9.40
C LEU A 303 -5.74 8.34 -8.16
N PHE A 304 -5.29 7.22 -7.60
CA PHE A 304 -4.34 7.21 -6.50
C PHE A 304 -3.01 7.92 -6.85
N LEU A 305 -2.62 7.94 -8.13
CA LEU A 305 -1.45 8.69 -8.61
C LEU A 305 -1.56 10.20 -8.35
N PHE A 306 -2.79 10.74 -8.24
CA PHE A 306 -3.02 12.16 -7.97
C PHE A 306 -2.60 12.58 -6.56
N SER A 307 -2.46 11.63 -5.63
CA SER A 307 -1.99 11.88 -4.26
C SER A 307 -0.59 12.50 -4.19
N VAL A 308 0.21 12.40 -5.26
CA VAL A 308 1.49 13.12 -5.39
C VAL A 308 1.32 14.62 -5.15
N GLY A 309 0.14 15.19 -5.48
CA GLY A 309 -0.18 16.59 -5.21
C GLY A 309 -0.14 16.97 -3.74
N THR A 310 -0.48 16.07 -2.81
CA THR A 310 -0.38 16.31 -1.36
C THR A 310 1.08 16.46 -0.93
N THR A 311 1.96 15.62 -1.46
CA THR A 311 3.41 15.68 -1.16
C THR A 311 4.07 16.92 -1.77
N THR A 312 3.73 17.27 -3.02
CA THR A 312 4.26 18.49 -3.68
C THR A 312 3.75 19.76 -3.02
N TYR A 313 2.51 19.77 -2.52
CA TYR A 313 1.99 20.86 -1.71
C TYR A 313 2.85 21.07 -0.46
N LEU A 314 3.12 20.05 0.34
CA LEU A 314 4.00 20.16 1.51
C LEU A 314 5.37 20.73 1.12
N ARG A 315 6.01 20.17 0.08
CA ARG A 315 7.33 20.61 -0.37
C ARG A 315 7.38 22.11 -0.71
N LYS A 316 6.26 22.68 -1.21
CA LYS A 316 6.19 24.11 -1.58
C LYS A 316 5.99 25.02 -0.38
N ILE A 317 5.42 24.54 0.73
CA ILE A 317 5.10 25.36 1.90
C ILE A 317 6.08 25.16 3.05
N CYS A 318 6.80 24.04 3.12
CA CYS A 318 7.64 23.73 4.26
C CYS A 318 9.10 24.19 4.08
N LYS A 319 9.74 24.51 5.19
CA LYS A 319 11.19 24.71 5.25
C LYS A 319 11.89 23.40 4.95
N ARG A 320 13.09 23.46 4.35
CA ARG A 320 13.87 22.26 3.96
C ARG A 320 14.11 21.30 5.13
N GLU A 321 14.38 21.85 6.31
CA GLU A 321 14.62 21.11 7.57
C GLU A 321 13.37 20.38 8.11
N ASP A 322 12.16 20.93 7.84
CA ASP A 322 10.88 20.39 8.29
C ASP A 322 10.28 19.36 7.33
N LEU A 323 10.82 19.21 6.12
CA LEU A 323 10.21 18.36 5.09
C LEU A 323 10.15 16.89 5.54
N ALA A 324 11.29 16.31 5.94
CA ALA A 324 11.33 14.91 6.36
C ALA A 324 10.52 14.65 7.64
N PRO A 325 10.60 15.48 8.72
CA PRO A 325 9.75 15.32 9.89
C PRO A 325 8.26 15.42 9.60
N SER A 326 7.84 16.34 8.70
CA SER A 326 6.43 16.50 8.36
C SER A 326 5.90 15.36 7.47
N LEU A 327 6.71 14.84 6.55
CA LEU A 327 6.38 13.62 5.80
C LEU A 327 6.21 12.41 6.73
N ALA A 328 7.10 12.25 7.71
CA ALA A 328 7.00 11.20 8.71
C ALA A 328 5.71 11.30 9.54
N MET A 329 5.31 12.52 9.92
CA MET A 329 4.02 12.76 10.58
C MET A 329 2.85 12.37 9.67
N GLY A 330 2.88 12.70 8.37
CA GLY A 330 1.85 12.30 7.41
C GLY A 330 1.72 10.78 7.32
N VAL A 331 2.83 10.05 7.29
CA VAL A 331 2.85 8.58 7.31
C VAL A 331 2.26 8.03 8.61
N SER A 332 2.60 8.64 9.77
CA SER A 332 2.04 8.24 11.06
C SER A 332 0.52 8.41 11.12
N LEU A 333 0.01 9.52 10.58
CA LEU A 333 -1.43 9.76 10.46
C LEU A 333 -2.11 8.71 9.55
N SER A 334 -1.46 8.33 8.45
CA SER A 334 -1.96 7.27 7.57
C SER A 334 -2.03 5.92 8.28
N HIS A 335 -1.08 5.57 9.15
CA HIS A 335 -1.16 4.33 9.95
C HIS A 335 -2.28 4.37 11.00
N VAL A 336 -2.55 5.53 11.61
CA VAL A 336 -3.72 5.67 12.50
C VAL A 336 -5.01 5.38 11.72
N THR A 337 -5.17 5.97 10.54
CA THR A 337 -6.35 5.71 9.70
C THR A 337 -6.41 4.28 9.21
N ALA A 338 -5.25 3.65 8.96
CA ALA A 338 -5.15 2.28 8.51
C ALA A 338 -5.63 1.24 9.55
N ILE A 339 -5.65 1.61 10.82
CA ILE A 339 -6.23 0.79 11.89
C ILE A 339 -7.70 1.14 12.10
N VAL A 340 -8.00 2.42 12.30
CA VAL A 340 -9.34 2.88 12.73
C VAL A 340 -10.37 2.70 11.62
N VAL A 341 -10.04 3.09 10.39
CA VAL A 341 -11.00 3.12 9.29
C VAL A 341 -11.48 1.72 8.88
N PRO A 342 -10.61 0.70 8.73
CA PRO A 342 -11.10 -0.66 8.45
C PRO A 342 -11.92 -1.26 9.59
N VAL A 343 -11.63 -0.94 10.87
CA VAL A 343 -12.47 -1.40 12.00
C VAL A 343 -13.87 -0.82 11.90
N VAL A 344 -13.99 0.49 11.66
CA VAL A 344 -15.30 1.15 11.48
C VAL A 344 -16.00 0.62 10.23
N GLY A 345 -15.29 0.49 9.11
CA GLY A 345 -15.80 -0.07 7.87
C GLY A 345 -16.29 -1.51 8.02
N ALA A 346 -15.57 -2.35 8.77
CA ALA A 346 -15.97 -3.72 9.08
C ALA A 346 -17.28 -3.75 9.90
N ALA A 347 -17.40 -2.89 10.91
CA ALA A 347 -18.63 -2.77 11.70
C ALA A 347 -19.82 -2.30 10.84
N LEU A 348 -19.60 -1.34 9.95
CA LEU A 348 -20.62 -0.88 9.00
C LEU A 348 -21.02 -1.99 8.03
N TRP A 349 -20.07 -2.73 7.47
CA TRP A 349 -20.36 -3.87 6.58
C TRP A 349 -21.22 -4.91 7.29
N LYS A 350 -20.82 -5.32 8.49
CA LYS A 350 -21.53 -6.34 9.26
C LYS A 350 -22.97 -5.96 9.61
N GLN A 351 -23.23 -4.69 9.88
CA GLN A 351 -24.55 -4.22 10.36
C GLN A 351 -25.46 -3.75 9.24
N LEU A 352 -24.90 -3.15 8.20
CA LEU A 352 -25.65 -2.39 7.20
C LEU A 352 -25.39 -2.86 5.76
N GLY A 353 -24.39 -3.74 5.54
CA GLY A 353 -24.04 -4.26 4.24
C GLY A 353 -22.77 -3.62 3.63
N TYR A 354 -22.28 -4.22 2.55
CA TYR A 354 -21.01 -3.85 1.90
C TYR A 354 -21.00 -2.43 1.31
N GLN A 355 -22.15 -1.85 1.06
CA GLN A 355 -22.29 -0.50 0.49
C GLN A 355 -21.80 0.58 1.47
N PHE A 356 -22.02 0.35 2.77
CA PHE A 356 -21.84 1.39 3.79
C PHE A 356 -20.39 1.79 4.03
N PRO A 357 -19.37 0.93 4.02
CA PRO A 357 -17.97 1.36 4.01
C PRO A 357 -17.65 2.36 2.90
N PHE A 358 -18.18 2.19 1.69
CA PHE A 358 -17.96 3.11 0.59
C PHE A 358 -18.73 4.42 0.76
N LEU A 359 -19.97 4.37 1.24
CA LEU A 359 -20.73 5.58 1.59
C LEU A 359 -20.02 6.37 2.69
N PHE A 360 -19.46 5.69 3.70
CA PHE A 360 -18.62 6.31 4.71
C PHE A 360 -17.36 6.94 4.07
N GLY A 361 -16.78 6.29 3.06
CA GLY A 361 -15.68 6.83 2.27
C GLY A 361 -15.99 8.14 1.57
N THR A 362 -17.24 8.34 1.12
CA THR A 362 -17.65 9.60 0.48
C THR A 362 -17.59 10.79 1.43
N VAL A 363 -17.76 10.57 2.74
CA VAL A 363 -17.59 11.64 3.74
C VAL A 363 -16.15 12.17 3.70
N PHE A 364 -15.15 11.27 3.66
CA PHE A 364 -13.76 11.70 3.55
C PHE A 364 -13.45 12.37 2.21
N VAL A 365 -14.12 11.97 1.12
CA VAL A 365 -14.03 12.67 -0.17
C VAL A 365 -14.53 14.12 -0.05
N VAL A 366 -15.71 14.33 0.51
CA VAL A 366 -16.28 15.67 0.70
C VAL A 366 -15.36 16.54 1.56
N LEU A 367 -14.89 16.00 2.69
CA LEU A 367 -13.93 16.71 3.55
C LEU A 367 -12.62 17.05 2.81
N SER A 368 -12.15 16.14 1.93
CA SER A 368 -10.96 16.40 1.11
C SER A 368 -11.19 17.50 0.08
N LEU A 369 -12.35 17.52 -0.56
CA LEU A 369 -12.72 18.58 -1.50
C LEU A 369 -12.79 19.94 -0.82
N ILE A 370 -13.34 20.02 0.40
CA ILE A 370 -13.36 21.23 1.19
C ILE A 370 -11.94 21.65 1.61
N ALA A 371 -11.10 20.70 2.02
CA ALA A 371 -9.73 20.96 2.43
C ALA A 371 -8.86 21.49 1.27
N THR A 372 -9.01 20.93 0.06
CA THR A 372 -8.25 21.37 -1.12
C THR A 372 -8.53 22.79 -1.53
N GLN A 373 -9.74 23.32 -1.27
CA GLN A 373 -10.05 24.72 -1.60
C GLN A 373 -9.20 25.72 -0.77
N LYS A 374 -8.61 25.26 0.34
CA LYS A 374 -7.77 26.09 1.19
C LYS A 374 -6.28 26.08 0.79
N ILE A 375 -5.86 25.30 -0.21
CA ILE A 375 -4.45 25.12 -0.57
C ILE A 375 -3.79 26.44 -0.99
N ASN A 376 -4.40 27.20 -1.90
CA ASN A 376 -3.81 28.45 -2.37
C ASN A 376 -3.77 29.51 -1.28
N LYS A 377 -4.84 29.67 -0.51
CA LYS A 377 -4.88 30.59 0.63
C LYS A 377 -3.80 30.24 1.66
N SER A 378 -3.62 28.97 1.97
CA SER A 378 -2.57 28.52 2.90
C SER A 378 -1.15 28.84 2.41
N LYS A 379 -0.91 28.77 1.09
CA LYS A 379 0.38 29.17 0.49
C LYS A 379 0.63 30.68 0.64
N GLU A 380 -0.40 31.49 0.39
CA GLU A 380 -0.34 32.96 0.53
C GLU A 380 -0.09 33.38 1.97
N ASP A 381 -0.84 32.78 2.93
CA ASP A 381 -0.67 33.06 4.36
C ASP A 381 0.76 32.73 4.84
N LEU A 382 1.30 31.57 4.42
CA LEU A 382 2.66 31.18 4.80
C LEU A 382 3.75 32.03 4.16
N ALA A 383 3.55 32.50 2.92
CA ALA A 383 4.48 33.40 2.25
C ALA A 383 4.51 34.77 2.97
N ALA A 384 3.34 35.28 3.37
CA ALA A 384 3.23 36.54 4.11
C ALA A 384 3.89 36.54 5.50
N HIS A 385 3.97 35.35 6.15
CA HIS A 385 4.63 35.22 7.46
C HIS A 385 6.15 34.97 7.34
N ALA A 386 6.65 34.74 6.14
CA ALA A 386 8.08 34.51 5.88
C ALA A 386 8.83 35.79 5.46
N THR A 387 8.09 36.86 5.11
CA THR A 387 8.57 38.23 4.86
C THR A 387 8.55 39.04 6.13
#